data_00d43b92fba82b13068257d654eb6a49
#
_entry.id   00d43b92fba82b13068257d654eb6a49
#
_cell.length_a   1.000
_cell.length_b   1.000
_cell.length_c   1.000
_cell.angle_alpha   90.00
_cell.angle_beta   90.00
_cell.angle_gamma   90.00
#
_symmetry.space_group_name_H-M   'P 1'
#
loop_
_entity.id
_entity.type
_entity.pdbx_description
1 polymer ?
#
loop_
_entity_poly.entity_id
_entity_poly.type
_entity_poly.pdbx_seq_one_letter_code
_entity_poly.pdbx_strand_id
1 'polypeptide(L)'
;MAVLDEVQSSDVLVITEFRPNKNADVICAHLEALGFSYQFRTVEEPKKNGVLVASKTPFEGSMDEALGDHSHRVAVAQFQGLKLFGCYFPQQKEKQKVFDYLIDACREGDSNVITGDINTGLHYADETGASFYCADALKALNDGDMPDAYRHLHGDKREFTWFSNAGNGFRIDHFMVSRLLLPRVEACHYDHAPRESKASDHSVMTLELEVSK
;
A
#
# COMPACT_ATOMS: atom_id res chain seq x y z
N MET A 1 -2.19 -12.27 -13.78
CA MET A 1 -2.16 -13.66 -13.27
C MET A 1 -0.74 -14.03 -12.83
N ALA A 2 0.29 -14.00 -13.68
CA ALA A 2 1.66 -14.39 -13.29
C ALA A 2 2.16 -13.71 -11.99
N VAL A 3 1.93 -12.40 -11.83
CA VAL A 3 2.32 -11.67 -10.60
C VAL A 3 1.59 -12.21 -9.36
N LEU A 4 0.33 -12.62 -9.47
CA LEU A 4 -0.44 -13.17 -8.35
C LEU A 4 0.06 -14.57 -7.95
N ASP A 5 0.56 -15.34 -8.89
CA ASP A 5 1.14 -16.66 -8.60
C ASP A 5 2.47 -16.52 -7.83
N GLU A 6 3.24 -15.45 -8.07
CA GLU A 6 4.50 -15.18 -7.37
C GLU A 6 4.29 -14.77 -5.90
N VAL A 7 3.17 -14.11 -5.59
CA VAL A 7 2.85 -13.64 -4.22
C VAL A 7 1.95 -14.61 -3.42
N GLN A 8 1.77 -15.85 -3.90
CA GLN A 8 0.90 -16.84 -3.25
C GLN A 8 1.35 -17.24 -1.83
N SER A 9 2.61 -17.01 -1.46
CA SER A 9 3.13 -17.27 -0.11
C SER A 9 2.68 -16.21 0.91
N SER A 10 2.23 -15.04 0.47
CA SER A 10 1.75 -13.98 1.35
C SER A 10 0.44 -14.36 2.04
N ASP A 11 0.18 -13.80 3.22
CA ASP A 11 -1.08 -13.98 3.95
C ASP A 11 -2.13 -12.93 3.55
N VAL A 12 -1.67 -11.73 3.20
CA VAL A 12 -2.51 -10.59 2.81
C VAL A 12 -1.93 -9.93 1.56
N LEU A 13 -2.79 -9.57 0.62
CA LEU A 13 -2.47 -8.80 -0.58
C LEU A 13 -3.26 -7.50 -0.61
N VAL A 14 -2.60 -6.43 -1.02
CA VAL A 14 -3.24 -5.14 -1.35
C VAL A 14 -2.95 -4.85 -2.82
N ILE A 15 -4.00 -4.71 -3.60
CA ILE A 15 -3.92 -4.42 -5.04
C ILE A 15 -4.50 -3.03 -5.25
N THR A 16 -3.64 -2.11 -5.64
CA THR A 16 -4.00 -0.74 -6.01
C THR A 16 -4.46 -0.67 -7.46
N GLU A 17 -5.11 0.43 -7.83
CA GLU A 17 -5.73 0.62 -9.16
C GLU A 17 -6.73 -0.50 -9.55
N PHE A 18 -7.21 -1.26 -8.57
CA PHE A 18 -8.20 -2.28 -8.83
C PHE A 18 -9.47 -1.66 -9.44
N ARG A 19 -9.84 -2.17 -10.60
CA ARG A 19 -11.00 -1.69 -11.35
C ARG A 19 -11.99 -2.82 -11.56
N PRO A 20 -13.25 -2.67 -11.14
CA PRO A 20 -14.29 -3.69 -11.32
C PRO A 20 -14.76 -3.73 -12.78
N ASN A 21 -13.88 -4.16 -13.69
CA ASN A 21 -14.14 -4.41 -15.09
C ASN A 21 -14.36 -5.92 -15.33
N LYS A 22 -14.52 -6.31 -16.59
CA LYS A 22 -14.74 -7.72 -16.98
C LYS A 22 -13.69 -8.72 -16.49
N ASN A 23 -12.51 -8.26 -16.06
CA ASN A 23 -11.44 -9.11 -15.55
C ASN A 23 -11.45 -9.21 -14.01
N ALA A 24 -12.22 -8.36 -13.33
CA ALA A 24 -12.25 -8.32 -11.85
C ALA A 24 -12.66 -9.65 -11.23
N ASP A 25 -13.73 -10.26 -11.75
CA ASP A 25 -14.22 -11.54 -11.24
C ASP A 25 -13.22 -12.67 -11.50
N VAL A 26 -12.48 -12.61 -12.62
CA VAL A 26 -11.41 -13.57 -12.92
C VAL A 26 -10.25 -13.42 -11.93
N ILE A 27 -9.87 -12.19 -11.60
CA ILE A 27 -8.83 -11.91 -10.60
C ILE A 27 -9.28 -12.41 -9.23
N CYS A 28 -10.49 -12.07 -8.79
CA CYS A 28 -11.02 -12.49 -7.50
C CYS A 28 -11.13 -14.02 -7.38
N ALA A 29 -11.63 -14.70 -8.42
CA ALA A 29 -11.71 -16.16 -8.44
C ALA A 29 -10.32 -16.82 -8.41
N HIS A 30 -9.32 -16.23 -9.08
CA HIS A 30 -7.95 -16.73 -9.03
C HIS A 30 -7.34 -16.54 -7.63
N LEU A 31 -7.54 -15.40 -7.00
CA LEU A 31 -7.11 -15.16 -5.61
C LEU A 31 -7.76 -16.16 -4.65
N GLU A 32 -9.05 -16.44 -4.81
CA GLU A 32 -9.73 -17.46 -4.03
C GLU A 32 -9.10 -18.84 -4.21
N ALA A 33 -8.77 -19.23 -5.46
CA ALA A 33 -8.08 -20.48 -5.77
C ALA A 33 -6.67 -20.57 -5.15
N LEU A 34 -5.99 -19.43 -4.93
CA LEU A 34 -4.71 -19.32 -4.22
C LEU A 34 -4.86 -19.27 -2.68
N GLY A 35 -6.10 -19.37 -2.17
CA GLY A 35 -6.40 -19.39 -0.74
C GLY A 35 -6.77 -18.05 -0.13
N PHE A 36 -6.81 -16.95 -0.90
CA PHE A 36 -7.24 -15.63 -0.43
C PHE A 36 -8.78 -15.55 -0.42
N SER A 37 -9.39 -16.28 0.49
CA SER A 37 -10.85 -16.46 0.55
C SER A 37 -11.62 -15.27 1.10
N TYR A 38 -10.93 -14.34 1.76
CA TYR A 38 -11.52 -13.12 2.29
C TYR A 38 -11.07 -11.94 1.43
N GLN A 39 -12.04 -11.27 0.79
CA GLN A 39 -11.77 -10.20 -0.16
C GLN A 39 -12.68 -9.00 0.11
N PHE A 40 -12.12 -7.80 0.06
CA PHE A 40 -12.84 -6.53 0.17
C PHE A 40 -12.34 -5.55 -0.89
N ARG A 41 -13.25 -4.95 -1.63
CA ARG A 41 -12.95 -3.94 -2.66
C ARG A 41 -13.67 -2.63 -2.37
N THR A 42 -12.98 -1.53 -2.60
CA THR A 42 -13.49 -0.18 -2.31
C THR A 42 -14.35 0.41 -3.43
N VAL A 43 -14.45 -0.23 -4.59
CA VAL A 43 -15.20 0.27 -5.75
C VAL A 43 -16.03 -0.83 -6.37
N GLU A 44 -17.23 -0.44 -6.82
CA GLU A 44 -18.15 -1.27 -7.61
C GLU A 44 -18.37 -0.69 -9.02
N GLU A 45 -17.93 0.55 -9.27
CA GLU A 45 -18.11 1.23 -10.54
C GLU A 45 -17.00 0.87 -11.56
N PRO A 46 -17.33 0.35 -12.77
CA PRO A 46 -16.34 -0.17 -13.72
C PRO A 46 -15.29 0.83 -14.21
N LYS A 47 -15.52 2.11 -14.05
CA LYS A 47 -14.62 3.19 -14.51
C LYS A 47 -13.78 3.81 -13.40
N LYS A 48 -13.96 3.38 -12.17
CA LYS A 48 -13.31 3.95 -11.00
C LYS A 48 -12.19 3.01 -10.52
N ASN A 49 -11.01 3.54 -10.28
CA ASN A 49 -9.92 2.81 -9.65
C ASN A 49 -10.08 2.85 -8.14
N GLY A 50 -9.88 1.73 -7.50
CA GLY A 50 -9.90 1.61 -6.06
C GLY A 50 -8.82 0.67 -5.55
N VAL A 51 -9.09 0.06 -4.42
CA VAL A 51 -8.22 -0.90 -3.74
C VAL A 51 -8.97 -2.22 -3.55
N LEU A 52 -8.28 -3.32 -3.76
CA LEU A 52 -8.70 -4.65 -3.35
C LEU A 52 -7.76 -5.15 -2.25
N VAL A 53 -8.32 -5.53 -1.10
CA VAL A 53 -7.61 -6.31 -0.08
C VAL A 53 -8.08 -7.75 -0.16
N ALA A 54 -7.13 -8.68 -0.24
CA ALA A 54 -7.40 -10.11 -0.23
C ALA A 54 -6.55 -10.80 0.84
N SER A 55 -7.14 -11.72 1.60
CA SER A 55 -6.49 -12.38 2.74
C SER A 55 -6.84 -13.84 2.83
N LYS A 56 -5.89 -14.64 3.35
CA LYS A 56 -6.11 -16.04 3.75
C LYS A 56 -6.79 -16.17 5.10
N THR A 57 -6.75 -15.12 5.91
CA THR A 57 -7.38 -15.08 7.24
C THR A 57 -8.56 -14.10 7.27
N PRO A 58 -9.57 -14.32 8.13
CA PRO A 58 -10.72 -13.43 8.23
C PRO A 58 -10.33 -12.00 8.63
N PHE A 59 -10.98 -11.03 8.02
CA PHE A 59 -10.95 -9.62 8.41
C PHE A 59 -12.27 -8.94 8.15
N GLU A 60 -12.49 -7.80 8.79
CA GLU A 60 -13.62 -6.92 8.51
C GLU A 60 -13.14 -5.78 7.62
N GLY A 61 -13.72 -5.69 6.41
CA GLY A 61 -13.37 -4.68 5.42
C GLY A 61 -14.32 -3.49 5.46
N SER A 62 -13.80 -2.27 5.40
CA SER A 62 -14.60 -1.04 5.37
C SER A 62 -13.92 0.09 4.59
N MET A 63 -14.68 1.14 4.29
CA MET A 63 -14.21 2.45 3.85
C MET A 63 -14.69 3.48 4.86
N ASP A 64 -13.89 4.52 5.08
CA ASP A 64 -14.29 5.61 5.98
C ASP A 64 -14.89 6.77 5.18
N GLU A 65 -16.14 7.12 5.52
CA GLU A 65 -16.87 8.23 4.89
C GLU A 65 -16.27 9.61 5.20
N ALA A 66 -15.42 9.73 6.24
CA ALA A 66 -14.69 10.95 6.55
C ALA A 66 -13.78 11.41 5.40
N LEU A 67 -13.34 10.49 4.53
CA LEU A 67 -12.59 10.80 3.32
C LEU A 67 -13.44 11.40 2.18
N GLY A 68 -14.76 11.41 2.28
CA GLY A 68 -15.68 11.94 1.26
C GLY A 68 -15.41 11.30 -0.12
N ASP A 69 -15.15 12.14 -1.13
CA ASP A 69 -14.88 11.68 -2.51
C ASP A 69 -13.65 10.78 -2.64
N HIS A 70 -12.77 10.74 -1.63
CA HIS A 70 -11.57 9.90 -1.58
C HIS A 70 -11.76 8.59 -0.81
N SER A 71 -12.95 8.29 -0.27
CA SER A 71 -13.21 7.07 0.53
C SER A 71 -12.79 5.79 -0.21
N HIS A 72 -13.04 5.73 -1.52
CA HIS A 72 -12.66 4.60 -2.36
C HIS A 72 -11.14 4.41 -2.54
N ARG A 73 -10.33 5.33 -2.05
CA ARG A 73 -8.87 5.30 -2.15
C ARG A 73 -8.19 4.62 -0.98
N VAL A 74 -8.94 4.34 0.08
CA VAL A 74 -8.43 3.68 1.28
C VAL A 74 -9.35 2.54 1.66
N ALA A 75 -8.84 1.32 1.61
CA ALA A 75 -9.47 0.14 2.18
C ALA A 75 -8.98 -0.04 3.60
N VAL A 76 -9.88 -0.09 4.57
CA VAL A 76 -9.56 -0.43 5.95
C VAL A 76 -9.86 -1.90 6.17
N ALA A 77 -8.85 -2.70 6.51
CA ALA A 77 -9.00 -4.11 6.84
C ALA A 77 -8.65 -4.33 8.31
N GLN A 78 -9.67 -4.67 9.11
CA GLN A 78 -9.50 -4.93 10.54
C GLN A 78 -9.32 -6.42 10.78
N PHE A 79 -8.11 -6.81 11.13
CA PHE A 79 -7.77 -8.15 11.61
C PHE A 79 -7.81 -8.20 13.15
N GLN A 80 -7.69 -9.41 13.70
CA GLN A 80 -7.52 -9.56 15.14
C GLN A 80 -6.16 -8.96 15.57
N GLY A 81 -6.20 -7.80 16.23
CA GLY A 81 -4.99 -7.13 16.76
C GLY A 81 -4.17 -6.35 15.72
N LEU A 82 -4.66 -6.18 14.48
CA LEU A 82 -3.98 -5.42 13.44
C LEU A 82 -4.98 -4.68 12.55
N LYS A 83 -4.74 -3.42 12.30
CA LYS A 83 -5.47 -2.63 11.30
C LYS A 83 -4.57 -2.32 10.11
N LEU A 84 -5.02 -2.67 8.91
CA LEU A 84 -4.31 -2.41 7.67
C LEU A 84 -5.09 -1.39 6.83
N PHE A 85 -4.39 -0.36 6.38
CA PHE A 85 -4.88 0.63 5.44
C PHE A 85 -4.23 0.36 4.07
N GLY A 86 -5.00 -0.23 3.15
CA GLY A 86 -4.60 -0.39 1.75
C GLY A 86 -4.92 0.89 0.99
N CYS A 87 -3.92 1.55 0.39
CA CYS A 87 -4.04 2.90 -0.10
C CYS A 87 -3.68 3.03 -1.59
N TYR A 88 -4.50 3.76 -2.33
CA TYR A 88 -4.20 4.26 -3.66
C TYR A 88 -4.44 5.78 -3.68
N PHE A 89 -3.39 6.55 -3.43
CA PHE A 89 -3.50 8.00 -3.23
C PHE A 89 -3.86 8.75 -4.52
N PRO A 90 -4.60 9.86 -4.42
CA PRO A 90 -4.84 10.75 -5.54
C PRO A 90 -3.53 11.42 -5.98
N GLN A 91 -3.57 12.09 -7.12
CA GLN A 91 -2.44 12.84 -7.64
C GLN A 91 -2.35 14.25 -7.02
N GLN A 92 -1.16 14.84 -7.10
CA GLN A 92 -0.88 16.22 -6.72
C GLN A 92 -1.30 16.57 -5.28
N LYS A 93 -1.94 17.74 -5.06
CA LYS A 93 -2.28 18.27 -3.73
C LYS A 93 -3.45 17.56 -3.04
N GLU A 94 -4.27 16.84 -3.80
CA GLU A 94 -5.40 16.09 -3.23
C GLU A 94 -4.97 14.99 -2.24
N LYS A 95 -3.70 14.58 -2.30
CA LYS A 95 -3.08 13.65 -1.32
C LYS A 95 -3.17 14.16 0.10
N GLN A 96 -3.15 15.48 0.32
CA GLN A 96 -3.15 16.06 1.66
C GLN A 96 -4.33 15.58 2.49
N LYS A 97 -5.51 15.47 1.90
CA LYS A 97 -6.72 14.98 2.60
C LYS A 97 -6.57 13.55 3.10
N VAL A 98 -5.88 12.69 2.32
CA VAL A 98 -5.66 11.30 2.72
C VAL A 98 -4.58 11.22 3.80
N PHE A 99 -3.54 12.06 3.73
CA PHE A 99 -2.54 12.15 4.80
C PHE A 99 -3.16 12.63 6.11
N ASP A 100 -3.95 13.70 6.08
CA ASP A 100 -4.63 14.24 7.27
C ASP A 100 -5.50 13.17 7.93
N TYR A 101 -6.27 12.43 7.12
CA TYR A 101 -7.07 11.30 7.60
C TYR A 101 -6.22 10.20 8.25
N LEU A 102 -5.12 9.78 7.60
CA LEU A 102 -4.28 8.69 8.13
C LEU A 102 -3.54 9.10 9.40
N ILE A 103 -3.09 10.35 9.49
CA ILE A 103 -2.48 10.90 10.72
C ILE A 103 -3.49 10.84 11.87
N ASP A 104 -4.76 11.19 11.63
CA ASP A 104 -5.81 11.14 12.65
C ASP A 104 -6.24 9.69 12.99
N ALA A 105 -6.25 8.80 11.99
CA ALA A 105 -6.70 7.42 12.14
C ALA A 105 -5.66 6.48 12.76
N CYS A 106 -4.36 6.79 12.62
CA CYS A 106 -3.24 6.00 13.15
C CYS A 106 -2.71 6.65 14.43
N ARG A 107 -3.29 6.27 15.56
CA ARG A 107 -2.92 6.81 16.87
C ARG A 107 -1.82 5.99 17.54
N GLU A 108 -1.09 6.66 18.43
CA GLU A 108 -0.09 5.99 19.27
C GLU A 108 -0.69 4.80 20.04
N GLY A 109 0.05 3.70 20.05
CA GLY A 109 -0.34 2.47 20.76
C GLY A 109 -1.17 1.48 19.94
N ASP A 110 -1.63 1.86 18.75
CA ASP A 110 -2.34 0.97 17.84
C ASP A 110 -1.38 0.14 16.96
N SER A 111 -1.79 -1.07 16.63
CA SER A 111 -1.09 -1.94 15.65
C SER A 111 -1.61 -1.62 14.25
N ASN A 112 -0.99 -0.65 13.58
CA ASN A 112 -1.40 -0.17 12.26
C ASN A 112 -0.33 -0.46 11.20
N VAL A 113 -0.78 -0.79 9.99
CA VAL A 113 0.02 -0.88 8.76
C VAL A 113 -0.66 -0.03 7.69
N ILE A 114 0.08 0.86 7.05
CA ILE A 114 -0.34 1.57 5.84
C ILE A 114 0.49 1.04 4.68
N THR A 115 -0.14 0.67 3.58
CA THR A 115 0.57 0.19 2.39
C THR A 115 -0.15 0.54 1.10
N GLY A 116 0.60 0.59 0.02
CA GLY A 116 0.11 0.79 -1.34
C GLY A 116 0.82 1.91 -2.08
N ASP A 117 0.21 2.36 -3.17
CA ASP A 117 0.69 3.48 -3.97
C ASP A 117 0.29 4.81 -3.31
N ILE A 118 1.25 5.43 -2.64
CA ILE A 118 1.09 6.72 -1.95
C ILE A 118 1.27 7.89 -2.94
N ASN A 119 1.73 7.60 -4.16
CA ASN A 119 1.99 8.60 -5.22
C ASN A 119 2.94 9.72 -4.80
N THR A 120 3.73 9.53 -3.75
CA THR A 120 4.73 10.49 -3.24
C THR A 120 5.84 9.76 -2.50
N GLY A 121 6.92 10.49 -2.22
CA GLY A 121 8.09 10.03 -1.49
C GLY A 121 8.82 11.23 -0.88
N LEU A 122 9.96 10.99 -0.26
CA LEU A 122 10.83 12.02 0.27
C LEU A 122 11.71 12.60 -0.84
N HIS A 123 11.79 13.93 -0.92
CA HIS A 123 12.66 14.62 -1.86
C HIS A 123 14.10 14.14 -1.72
N TYR A 124 14.79 13.95 -2.85
CA TYR A 124 16.18 13.51 -2.97
C TYR A 124 16.49 12.10 -2.45
N ALA A 125 15.61 11.52 -1.65
CA ALA A 125 15.72 10.14 -1.14
C ALA A 125 14.95 9.13 -2.01
N ASP A 126 13.71 9.48 -2.36
CA ASP A 126 12.80 8.62 -3.11
C ASP A 126 12.65 9.05 -4.59
N GLU A 127 13.31 10.12 -4.94
CA GLU A 127 13.53 10.65 -6.30
C GLU A 127 14.90 11.33 -6.38
N THR A 128 15.36 11.65 -7.59
CA THR A 128 16.61 12.39 -7.76
C THR A 128 16.46 13.90 -7.53
N GLY A 129 15.23 14.41 -7.50
CA GLY A 129 14.89 15.83 -7.37
C GLY A 129 13.99 16.13 -6.19
N ALA A 130 13.18 17.17 -6.36
CA ALA A 130 12.20 17.66 -5.38
C ALA A 130 10.87 17.98 -6.07
N SER A 131 10.30 16.98 -6.76
CA SER A 131 9.08 17.15 -7.56
C SER A 131 7.81 16.64 -6.87
N PHE A 132 7.94 15.90 -5.77
CA PHE A 132 6.80 15.33 -5.07
C PHE A 132 5.89 16.41 -4.44
N TYR A 133 4.60 16.24 -4.61
CA TYR A 133 3.59 16.93 -3.82
C TYR A 133 3.39 16.24 -2.49
N CYS A 134 3.18 17.00 -1.41
CA CYS A 134 2.91 16.51 -0.05
C CYS A 134 4.04 15.63 0.56
N ALA A 135 5.30 15.83 0.13
CA ALA A 135 6.46 15.16 0.73
C ALA A 135 6.58 15.47 2.24
N ASP A 136 6.25 16.70 2.64
CA ASP A 136 6.26 17.11 4.06
C ASP A 136 5.19 16.38 4.87
N ALA A 137 4.03 16.07 4.28
CA ALA A 137 2.98 15.30 4.94
C ALA A 137 3.39 13.83 5.14
N LEU A 138 4.03 13.22 4.12
CA LEU A 138 4.63 11.89 4.27
C LEU A 138 5.71 11.90 5.35
N LYS A 139 6.56 12.93 5.35
CA LYS A 139 7.61 13.07 6.38
C LYS A 139 7.00 13.19 7.78
N ALA A 140 5.95 13.99 7.94
CA ALA A 140 5.26 14.14 9.22
C ALA A 140 4.65 12.82 9.71
N LEU A 141 4.06 12.02 8.82
CA LEU A 141 3.54 10.69 9.12
C LEU A 141 4.67 9.74 9.56
N ASN A 142 5.81 9.74 8.85
CA ASN A 142 6.97 8.90 9.16
C ASN A 142 7.67 9.30 10.48
N ASP A 143 7.84 10.59 10.72
CA ASP A 143 8.44 11.12 11.96
C ASP A 143 7.53 10.89 13.18
N GLY A 144 6.21 10.81 12.94
CA GLY A 144 5.18 10.51 13.90
C GLY A 144 5.09 9.02 14.24
N ASP A 145 3.88 8.47 14.20
CA ASP A 145 3.59 7.12 14.67
C ASP A 145 3.71 6.04 13.60
N MET A 146 3.95 6.41 12.32
CA MET A 146 3.97 5.49 11.18
C MET A 146 5.28 5.54 10.40
N PRO A 147 6.43 5.13 10.99
CA PRO A 147 7.70 5.07 10.28
C PRO A 147 7.66 4.13 9.07
N ASP A 148 8.42 4.50 8.04
CA ASP A 148 8.63 3.72 6.82
C ASP A 148 9.47 2.46 7.13
N ALA A 149 8.89 1.28 6.91
CA ALA A 149 9.52 0.00 7.21
C ALA A 149 10.75 -0.25 6.33
N TYR A 150 10.72 0.14 5.06
CA TYR A 150 11.89 0.01 4.19
C TYR A 150 13.04 0.87 4.68
N ARG A 151 12.79 2.14 5.02
CA ARG A 151 13.81 3.05 5.56
C ARG A 151 14.34 2.60 6.91
N HIS A 152 13.50 2.00 7.74
CA HIS A 152 13.93 1.41 9.00
C HIS A 152 15.01 0.34 8.82
N LEU A 153 14.83 -0.56 7.84
CA LEU A 153 15.77 -1.67 7.61
C LEU A 153 16.98 -1.29 6.75
N HIS A 154 16.80 -0.39 5.78
CA HIS A 154 17.78 -0.16 4.73
C HIS A 154 18.39 1.26 4.74
N GLY A 155 17.94 2.13 5.67
CA GLY A 155 18.44 3.50 5.78
C GLY A 155 18.27 4.29 4.48
N ASP A 156 19.35 4.90 4.00
CA ASP A 156 19.35 5.76 2.81
C ASP A 156 19.50 5.00 1.49
N LYS A 157 19.38 3.66 1.49
CA LYS A 157 19.44 2.88 0.25
C LYS A 157 18.39 3.39 -0.72
N ARG A 158 18.83 3.78 -1.91
CA ARG A 158 17.92 4.20 -2.99
C ARG A 158 17.30 2.99 -3.66
N GLU A 159 15.98 3.09 -3.85
CA GLU A 159 15.17 2.11 -4.56
C GLU A 159 14.05 2.84 -5.28
N PHE A 160 13.64 2.36 -6.47
CA PHE A 160 12.57 2.99 -7.23
C PHE A 160 11.53 1.95 -7.62
N THR A 161 10.27 2.23 -7.30
CA THR A 161 9.15 1.32 -7.56
C THR A 161 8.47 1.61 -8.89
N TRP A 162 8.57 2.83 -9.37
CA TRP A 162 7.97 3.28 -10.62
C TRP A 162 8.93 4.22 -11.39
N PHE A 163 8.78 4.25 -12.72
CA PHE A 163 9.56 5.13 -13.59
C PHE A 163 8.65 5.94 -14.50
N SER A 164 8.91 7.25 -14.60
CA SER A 164 8.24 8.11 -15.55
C SER A 164 8.60 7.78 -17.00
N ASN A 165 7.83 8.29 -17.96
CA ASN A 165 8.13 8.16 -19.38
C ASN A 165 9.50 8.77 -19.77
N ALA A 166 10.02 9.69 -18.98
CA ALA A 166 11.35 10.28 -19.15
C ALA A 166 12.48 9.43 -18.54
N GLY A 167 12.15 8.29 -17.92
CA GLY A 167 13.11 7.39 -17.28
C GLY A 167 13.53 7.80 -15.87
N ASN A 168 12.90 8.82 -15.26
CA ASN A 168 13.16 9.17 -13.88
C ASN A 168 12.50 8.16 -12.94
N GLY A 169 13.26 7.64 -11.97
CA GLY A 169 12.78 6.69 -10.98
C GLY A 169 12.21 7.38 -9.75
N PHE A 170 11.16 6.76 -9.19
CA PHE A 170 10.45 7.21 -8.00
C PHE A 170 10.11 6.02 -7.10
N ARG A 171 10.31 6.16 -5.80
CA ARG A 171 9.77 5.24 -4.80
C ARG A 171 8.48 5.84 -4.25
N ILE A 172 7.36 5.34 -4.70
CA ILE A 172 6.02 5.86 -4.40
C ILE A 172 5.10 4.81 -3.75
N ASP A 173 5.56 3.57 -3.70
CA ASP A 173 4.91 2.48 -2.99
C ASP A 173 5.62 2.28 -1.65
N HIS A 174 4.86 2.24 -0.56
CA HIS A 174 5.40 2.22 0.79
C HIS A 174 4.71 1.20 1.69
N PHE A 175 5.47 0.68 2.67
CA PHE A 175 4.95 0.14 3.91
C PHE A 175 5.34 1.07 5.06
N MET A 176 4.35 1.61 5.72
CA MET A 176 4.52 2.34 6.98
C MET A 176 3.86 1.52 8.08
N VAL A 177 4.57 1.31 9.17
CA VAL A 177 4.10 0.50 10.29
C VAL A 177 4.12 1.32 11.57
N SER A 178 3.17 1.09 12.46
CA SER A 178 3.17 1.78 13.74
C SER A 178 4.45 1.49 14.53
N ARG A 179 4.88 2.43 15.37
CA ARG A 179 6.06 2.26 16.21
C ARG A 179 5.99 1.00 17.09
N LEU A 180 4.78 0.59 17.45
CA LEU A 180 4.55 -0.66 18.18
C LEU A 180 4.94 -1.91 17.36
N LEU A 181 4.68 -1.90 16.06
CA LEU A 181 5.00 -3.00 15.16
C LEU A 181 6.43 -2.93 14.60
N LEU A 182 7.06 -1.77 14.60
CA LEU A 182 8.37 -1.56 13.98
C LEU A 182 9.44 -2.56 14.44
N PRO A 183 9.55 -2.92 15.74
CA PRO A 183 10.51 -3.93 16.20
C PRO A 183 10.23 -5.36 15.70
N ARG A 184 9.03 -5.60 15.13
CA ARG A 184 8.59 -6.90 14.59
C ARG A 184 8.77 -7.00 13.08
N VAL A 185 9.29 -5.96 12.43
CA VAL A 185 9.57 -5.98 10.99
C VAL A 185 10.81 -6.82 10.74
N GLU A 186 10.64 -7.99 10.13
CA GLU A 186 11.73 -8.90 9.79
C GLU A 186 12.31 -8.60 8.42
N ALA A 187 11.46 -8.29 7.44
CA ALA A 187 11.88 -7.92 6.09
C ALA A 187 10.93 -6.90 5.45
N CYS A 188 11.48 -6.03 4.62
CA CYS A 188 10.74 -5.15 3.72
C CYS A 188 11.57 -4.98 2.45
N HIS A 189 11.06 -5.43 1.33
CA HIS A 189 11.81 -5.41 0.07
C HIS A 189 10.91 -5.21 -1.14
N TYR A 190 11.53 -4.86 -2.28
CA TYR A 190 10.88 -4.72 -3.57
C TYR A 190 11.31 -5.83 -4.53
N ASP A 191 10.35 -6.44 -5.22
CA ASP A 191 10.58 -7.27 -6.39
C ASP A 191 10.29 -6.45 -7.65
N HIS A 192 11.33 -6.27 -8.47
CA HIS A 192 11.26 -5.49 -9.71
C HIS A 192 10.89 -6.35 -10.94
N ALA A 193 10.92 -7.68 -10.84
CA ALA A 193 10.66 -8.57 -11.96
C ALA A 193 9.29 -8.32 -12.63
N PRO A 194 8.18 -8.07 -11.90
CA PRO A 194 6.90 -7.72 -12.50
C PRO A 194 6.95 -6.43 -13.33
N ARG A 195 7.68 -5.41 -12.87
CA ARG A 195 7.85 -4.16 -13.61
C ARG A 195 8.77 -4.33 -14.83
N GLU A 196 9.87 -5.04 -14.69
CA GLU A 196 10.83 -5.30 -15.76
C GLU A 196 10.24 -6.14 -16.88
N SER A 197 9.40 -7.11 -16.55
CA SER A 197 8.65 -7.93 -17.50
C SER A 197 7.43 -7.23 -18.10
N LYS A 198 7.09 -6.01 -17.63
CA LYS A 198 5.90 -5.23 -18.01
C LYS A 198 4.56 -5.92 -17.67
N ALA A 199 4.57 -6.81 -16.69
CA ALA A 199 3.35 -7.35 -16.11
C ALA A 199 2.64 -6.33 -15.21
N SER A 200 3.41 -5.38 -14.66
CA SER A 200 2.96 -4.17 -13.98
C SER A 200 3.87 -3.00 -14.39
N ASP A 201 3.49 -1.77 -14.16
CA ASP A 201 4.37 -0.58 -14.25
C ASP A 201 4.97 -0.23 -12.88
N HIS A 202 4.53 -0.88 -11.80
CA HIS A 202 5.10 -0.82 -10.46
C HIS A 202 5.84 -2.11 -10.10
N SER A 203 6.76 -1.98 -9.15
CA SER A 203 7.37 -3.12 -8.47
C SER A 203 6.42 -3.66 -7.41
N VAL A 204 6.49 -4.97 -7.13
CA VAL A 204 5.80 -5.56 -5.99
C VAL A 204 6.59 -5.26 -4.73
N MET A 205 5.89 -4.90 -3.65
CA MET A 205 6.50 -4.66 -2.35
C MET A 205 6.03 -5.70 -1.35
N THR A 206 6.94 -6.23 -0.54
CA THR A 206 6.67 -7.25 0.49
C THR A 206 7.13 -6.76 1.85
N LEU A 207 6.30 -6.98 2.86
CA LEU A 207 6.60 -6.78 4.28
C LEU A 207 6.42 -8.09 5.01
N GLU A 208 7.40 -8.47 5.81
CA GLU A 208 7.33 -9.60 6.74
C GLU A 208 7.30 -9.07 8.17
N LEU A 209 6.26 -9.45 8.90
CA LEU A 209 6.05 -9.08 10.29
C LEU A 209 6.01 -10.34 11.15
N GLU A 210 6.77 -10.37 12.23
CA GLU A 210 6.58 -11.37 13.28
C GLU A 210 5.22 -11.18 13.95
N VAL A 211 4.34 -12.16 13.82
CA VAL A 211 3.02 -12.16 14.47
C VAL A 211 3.12 -13.00 15.74
N SER A 212 2.88 -12.38 16.90
CA SER A 212 2.78 -13.13 18.15
C SER A 212 1.63 -14.14 18.05
N LYS A 213 1.95 -15.41 18.33
CA LYS A 213 0.97 -16.48 18.42
C LYS A 213 0.04 -16.30 19.61
#